data_a3cf2ae5987c63395820bc40cac1baa8
#
_entry.id   a3cf2ae5987c63395820bc40cac1baa8
#
_cell.length_a   1.000
_cell.length_b   1.000
_cell.length_c   1.000
_cell.angle_alpha   90.00
_cell.angle_beta   90.00
_cell.angle_gamma   90.00
#
_symmetry.space_group_name_H-M   'P 1'
#
loop_
_entity.id
_entity.type
_entity.pdbx_description
1 polymer ?
#
loop_
_entity_poly.entity_id
_entity_poly.type
_entity_poly.pdbx_seq_one_letter_code
_entity_poly.pdbx_strand_id
1 'polypeptide(L)'
;MRRTLAFLAAGVVAAGVAGLLVVRAEPDWYQRLRYPLRYEQIVTGHARNYRLDPALLAAVIYSESKFDAAARSSAGAVGLMQLLPDTAKGIAVRTGGDRFVVSDLLDPEINVRYGSWYLRSLLDKYGEERLALAAYHAGQGNVDAWRRARRGIPFPETRAYLDKVQRQN
;
A
#
# COMPACT_ATOMS: atom_id res chain seq x y z
N MET A 1 -50.67 -15.72 -8.06
CA MET A 1 -49.83 -15.32 -6.89
C MET A 1 -48.68 -16.30 -6.57
N ARG A 2 -48.87 -17.63 -6.42
CA ARG A 2 -47.75 -18.55 -6.08
C ARG A 2 -46.63 -18.62 -7.13
N ARG A 3 -47.00 -18.60 -8.45
CA ARG A 3 -45.97 -18.62 -9.55
C ARG A 3 -45.15 -17.33 -9.63
N THR A 4 -45.74 -16.17 -9.41
CA THR A 4 -45.05 -14.88 -9.41
C THR A 4 -44.08 -14.77 -8.24
N LEU A 5 -44.44 -15.25 -7.04
CA LEU A 5 -43.56 -15.32 -5.89
C LEU A 5 -42.35 -16.26 -6.12
N ALA A 6 -42.58 -17.41 -6.79
CA ALA A 6 -41.49 -18.33 -7.11
C ALA A 6 -40.48 -17.74 -8.13
N PHE A 7 -40.95 -16.98 -9.12
CA PHE A 7 -40.06 -16.28 -10.06
C PHE A 7 -39.26 -15.15 -9.38
N LEU A 8 -39.86 -14.40 -8.46
CA LEU A 8 -39.17 -13.38 -7.71
C LEU A 8 -38.11 -13.99 -6.78
N ALA A 9 -38.42 -15.08 -6.07
CA ALA A 9 -37.46 -15.79 -5.24
C ALA A 9 -36.28 -16.35 -6.05
N ALA A 10 -36.55 -16.97 -7.24
CA ALA A 10 -35.49 -17.46 -8.12
C ALA A 10 -34.63 -16.33 -8.66
N GLY A 11 -35.21 -15.17 -8.98
CA GLY A 11 -34.44 -13.98 -9.40
C GLY A 11 -33.51 -13.45 -8.31
N VAL A 12 -33.96 -13.38 -7.08
CA VAL A 12 -33.13 -12.94 -5.92
C VAL A 12 -32.00 -13.91 -5.65
N VAL A 13 -32.26 -15.23 -5.72
CA VAL A 13 -31.21 -16.24 -5.56
C VAL A 13 -30.18 -16.15 -6.71
N ALA A 14 -30.64 -16.02 -7.95
CA ALA A 14 -29.74 -15.88 -9.10
C ALA A 14 -28.88 -14.61 -9.01
N ALA A 15 -29.44 -13.47 -8.58
CA ALA A 15 -28.69 -12.24 -8.36
C ALA A 15 -27.68 -12.39 -7.22
N GLY A 16 -28.03 -13.09 -6.15
CA GLY A 16 -27.10 -13.37 -5.03
C GLY A 16 -25.94 -14.26 -5.46
N VAL A 17 -26.21 -15.31 -6.25
CA VAL A 17 -25.17 -16.18 -6.81
C VAL A 17 -24.26 -15.43 -7.79
N ALA A 18 -24.82 -14.61 -8.67
CA ALA A 18 -24.04 -13.80 -9.61
C ALA A 18 -23.15 -12.79 -8.85
N GLY A 19 -23.67 -12.14 -7.81
CA GLY A 19 -22.88 -11.26 -6.94
C GLY A 19 -21.73 -12.00 -6.24
N LEU A 20 -21.98 -13.21 -5.74
CA LEU A 20 -20.96 -14.03 -5.11
C LEU A 20 -19.87 -14.48 -6.11
N LEU A 21 -20.26 -14.81 -7.34
CA LEU A 21 -19.32 -15.16 -8.41
C LEU A 21 -18.46 -13.97 -8.83
N VAL A 22 -19.03 -12.77 -8.91
CA VAL A 22 -18.28 -11.53 -9.19
C VAL A 22 -17.25 -11.26 -8.07
N VAL A 23 -17.66 -11.40 -6.79
CA VAL A 23 -16.74 -11.21 -5.65
C VAL A 23 -15.62 -12.25 -5.65
N ARG A 24 -15.91 -13.50 -6.07
CA ARG A 24 -14.90 -14.56 -6.14
C ARG A 24 -13.98 -14.47 -7.36
N ALA A 25 -14.52 -14.06 -8.51
CA ALA A 25 -13.75 -13.94 -9.74
C ALA A 25 -12.89 -12.67 -9.79
N GLU A 26 -13.19 -11.69 -8.92
CA GLU A 26 -12.53 -10.38 -8.83
C GLU A 26 -12.18 -9.79 -10.20
N PRO A 27 -13.15 -9.65 -11.14
CA PRO A 27 -12.86 -9.16 -12.48
C PRO A 27 -12.29 -7.73 -12.42
N ASP A 28 -11.46 -7.36 -13.41
CA ASP A 28 -10.74 -6.08 -13.45
C ASP A 28 -11.63 -4.85 -13.18
N TRP A 29 -12.86 -4.84 -13.72
CA TRP A 29 -13.79 -3.74 -13.47
C TRP A 29 -14.23 -3.65 -12.00
N TYR A 30 -14.37 -4.80 -11.31
CA TYR A 30 -14.72 -4.86 -9.89
C TYR A 30 -13.54 -4.42 -9.02
N GLN A 31 -12.34 -4.86 -9.37
CA GLN A 31 -11.11 -4.40 -8.70
C GLN A 31 -10.92 -2.89 -8.87
N ARG A 32 -11.12 -2.33 -10.06
CA ARG A 32 -11.07 -0.88 -10.30
C ARG A 32 -12.13 -0.10 -9.52
N LEU A 33 -13.31 -0.68 -9.31
CA LEU A 33 -14.35 -0.06 -8.49
C LEU A 33 -14.03 -0.13 -6.99
N ARG A 34 -13.45 -1.24 -6.54
CA ARG A 34 -13.09 -1.50 -5.14
C ARG A 34 -11.80 -0.82 -4.74
N TYR A 35 -10.85 -0.71 -5.67
CA TYR A 35 -9.55 -0.08 -5.49
C TYR A 35 -9.32 0.98 -6.57
N PRO A 36 -10.06 2.13 -6.53
CA PRO A 36 -9.83 3.17 -7.51
C PRO A 36 -8.38 3.65 -7.38
N LEU A 37 -7.58 3.45 -8.43
CA LEU A 37 -6.23 3.97 -8.53
C LEU A 37 -6.31 5.50 -8.68
N ARG A 38 -6.46 6.18 -7.56
CA ARG A 38 -6.19 7.61 -7.51
C ARG A 38 -4.69 7.79 -7.78
N TYR A 39 -4.35 8.85 -8.49
CA TYR A 39 -2.95 9.17 -8.79
C TYR A 39 -2.21 8.15 -9.68
N GLU A 40 -2.92 7.44 -10.57
CA GLU A 40 -2.37 6.39 -11.44
C GLU A 40 -1.08 6.83 -12.16
N GLN A 41 -1.06 8.04 -12.71
CA GLN A 41 0.11 8.58 -13.42
C GLN A 41 1.31 8.78 -12.50
N ILE A 42 1.10 9.24 -11.26
CA ILE A 42 2.13 9.42 -10.25
C ILE A 42 2.68 8.05 -9.83
N VAL A 43 1.79 7.11 -9.52
CA VAL A 43 2.17 5.76 -9.08
C VAL A 43 2.97 5.03 -10.17
N THR A 44 2.46 4.98 -11.40
CA THR A 44 3.14 4.29 -12.52
C THR A 44 4.43 4.99 -12.93
N GLY A 45 4.48 6.33 -12.87
CA GLY A 45 5.68 7.10 -13.13
C GLY A 45 6.80 6.79 -12.13
N HIS A 46 6.51 6.85 -10.83
CA HIS A 46 7.50 6.55 -9.81
C HIS A 46 7.84 5.06 -9.71
N ALA A 47 6.89 4.15 -9.93
CA ALA A 47 7.19 2.73 -10.05
C ALA A 47 8.24 2.46 -11.12
N ARG A 48 8.09 3.06 -12.31
CA ARG A 48 9.09 2.97 -13.39
C ARG A 48 10.44 3.58 -13.00
N ASN A 49 10.43 4.79 -12.43
CA ASN A 49 11.64 5.52 -12.05
C ASN A 49 12.49 4.77 -11.02
N TYR A 50 11.82 4.10 -10.07
CA TYR A 50 12.49 3.36 -9.00
C TYR A 50 12.54 1.85 -9.22
N ARG A 51 12.15 1.34 -10.39
CA ARG A 51 12.13 -0.10 -10.74
C ARG A 51 11.35 -0.90 -9.71
N LEU A 52 10.17 -0.40 -9.37
CA LEU A 52 9.20 -1.09 -8.52
C LEU A 52 8.09 -1.69 -9.39
N ASP A 53 7.48 -2.76 -8.91
CA ASP A 53 6.21 -3.22 -9.47
C ASP A 53 5.12 -2.16 -9.17
N PRO A 54 4.40 -1.65 -10.19
CA PRO A 54 3.32 -0.69 -9.97
C PRO A 54 2.21 -1.23 -9.07
N ALA A 55 1.91 -2.53 -9.13
CA ALA A 55 0.90 -3.16 -8.29
C ALA A 55 1.37 -3.19 -6.83
N LEU A 56 2.63 -3.57 -6.57
CA LEU A 56 3.23 -3.50 -5.24
C LEU A 56 3.18 -2.07 -4.66
N LEU A 57 3.56 -1.06 -5.46
CA LEU A 57 3.54 0.32 -5.00
C LEU A 57 2.13 0.79 -4.66
N ALA A 58 1.14 0.45 -5.50
CA ALA A 58 -0.27 0.75 -5.26
C ALA A 58 -0.80 0.03 -4.00
N ALA A 59 -0.44 -1.24 -3.79
CA ALA A 59 -0.81 -2.02 -2.62
C ALA A 59 -0.24 -1.42 -1.32
N VAL A 60 1.01 -0.94 -1.35
CA VAL A 60 1.62 -0.21 -0.22
C VAL A 60 0.84 1.08 0.05
N ILE A 61 0.60 1.93 -0.95
CA ILE A 61 -0.14 3.20 -0.80
C ILE A 61 -1.54 2.93 -0.22
N TYR A 62 -2.25 1.95 -0.76
CA TYR A 62 -3.57 1.59 -0.25
C TYR A 62 -3.52 1.07 1.19
N SER A 63 -2.49 0.31 1.54
CA SER A 63 -2.31 -0.21 2.90
C SER A 63 -2.02 0.90 3.90
N GLU A 64 -1.26 1.92 3.51
CA GLU A 64 -0.85 3.04 4.35
C GLU A 64 -1.97 4.08 4.54
N SER A 65 -2.61 4.51 3.45
CA SER A 65 -3.52 5.66 3.49
C SER A 65 -4.86 5.44 2.80
N LYS A 66 -5.09 4.33 2.11
CA LYS A 66 -6.22 4.12 1.18
C LYS A 66 -6.30 5.23 0.10
N PHE A 67 -5.15 5.70 -0.37
CA PHE A 67 -5.02 6.82 -1.31
C PHE A 67 -5.52 8.16 -0.76
N ASP A 68 -5.50 8.38 0.55
CA ASP A 68 -5.76 9.68 1.16
C ASP A 68 -4.45 10.48 1.29
N ALA A 69 -4.28 11.50 0.46
CA ALA A 69 -3.10 12.36 0.48
C ALA A 69 -3.00 13.23 1.75
N ALA A 70 -4.13 13.45 2.45
CA ALA A 70 -4.17 14.21 3.69
C ALA A 70 -4.00 13.34 4.95
N ALA A 71 -3.84 12.01 4.78
CA ALA A 71 -3.74 11.08 5.89
C ALA A 71 -2.62 11.46 6.86
N ARG A 72 -2.93 11.36 8.15
CA ARG A 72 -1.98 11.55 9.26
C ARG A 72 -2.18 10.46 10.31
N SER A 73 -1.09 9.82 10.74
CA SER A 73 -1.15 8.84 11.83
C SER A 73 -0.91 9.50 13.19
N SER A 74 -1.27 8.81 14.28
CA SER A 74 -0.94 9.20 15.64
C SER A 74 0.58 9.26 15.90
N ALA A 75 1.37 8.50 15.15
CA ALA A 75 2.83 8.54 15.18
C ALA A 75 3.44 9.70 14.37
N GLY A 76 2.61 10.54 13.72
CA GLY A 76 3.04 11.68 12.93
C GLY A 76 3.44 11.35 11.49
N ALA A 77 3.14 10.15 10.99
CA ALA A 77 3.34 9.82 9.58
C ALA A 77 2.34 10.59 8.70
N VAL A 78 2.74 10.96 7.48
CA VAL A 78 2.01 11.90 6.61
C VAL A 78 1.89 11.37 5.19
N GLY A 79 0.70 11.56 4.61
CA GLY A 79 0.40 11.43 3.19
C GLY A 79 0.20 10.02 2.69
N LEU A 80 0.24 9.85 1.36
CA LEU A 80 -0.12 8.63 0.65
C LEU A 80 0.66 7.40 1.13
N MET A 81 1.95 7.54 1.36
CA MET A 81 2.84 6.46 1.77
C MET A 81 3.26 6.54 3.25
N GLN A 82 2.55 7.35 4.05
CA GLN A 82 2.73 7.49 5.50
C GLN A 82 4.19 7.63 5.93
N LEU A 83 4.88 8.62 5.36
CA LEU A 83 6.26 8.88 5.70
C LEU A 83 6.37 9.65 7.01
N LEU A 84 7.24 9.19 7.91
CA LEU A 84 7.62 9.95 9.09
C LEU A 84 8.47 11.16 8.69
N PRO A 85 8.30 12.33 9.33
CA PRO A 85 9.06 13.55 9.03
C PRO A 85 10.57 13.34 8.99
N ASP A 86 11.12 12.59 9.94
CA ASP A 86 12.57 12.37 10.00
C ASP A 86 13.07 11.43 8.90
N THR A 87 12.26 10.43 8.52
CA THR A 87 12.53 9.59 7.34
C THR A 87 12.56 10.44 6.08
N ALA A 88 11.57 11.31 5.90
CA ALA A 88 11.48 12.18 4.72
C ALA A 88 12.64 13.19 4.66
N LYS A 89 13.03 13.80 5.77
CA LYS A 89 14.22 14.66 5.84
C LYS A 89 15.50 13.90 5.45
N GLY A 90 15.66 12.68 5.95
CA GLY A 90 16.78 11.82 5.58
C GLY A 90 16.82 11.46 4.10
N ILE A 91 15.65 11.31 3.46
CA ILE A 91 15.52 11.10 2.01
C ILE A 91 15.87 12.39 1.27
N ALA A 92 15.33 13.53 1.70
CA ALA A 92 15.61 14.84 1.10
C ALA A 92 17.11 15.12 1.02
N VAL A 93 17.83 14.94 2.11
CA VAL A 93 19.31 15.12 2.15
C VAL A 93 20.01 14.21 1.12
N ARG A 94 19.55 12.96 0.95
CA ARG A 94 20.18 11.98 0.02
C ARG A 94 19.80 12.21 -1.44
N THR A 95 18.71 12.93 -1.71
CA THR A 95 18.17 13.13 -3.05
C THR A 95 18.26 14.58 -3.54
N GLY A 96 18.98 15.45 -2.81
CA GLY A 96 19.17 16.86 -3.16
C GLY A 96 17.93 17.73 -2.91
N GLY A 97 17.11 17.37 -1.96
CA GLY A 97 15.89 18.11 -1.58
C GLY A 97 16.16 19.22 -0.57
N ASP A 98 17.08 20.14 -0.84
CA ASP A 98 17.55 21.15 0.12
C ASP A 98 16.46 22.10 0.64
N ARG A 99 15.37 22.25 -0.10
CA ARG A 99 14.22 23.12 0.26
C ARG A 99 13.02 22.34 0.78
N PHE A 100 13.17 21.03 1.02
CA PHE A 100 12.09 20.20 1.54
C PHE A 100 11.61 20.68 2.91
N VAL A 101 10.30 20.84 3.04
CA VAL A 101 9.62 21.07 4.33
C VAL A 101 8.59 19.96 4.57
N VAL A 102 8.27 19.67 5.82
CA VAL A 102 7.41 18.52 6.19
C VAL A 102 6.00 18.63 5.58
N SER A 103 5.49 19.85 5.35
CA SER A 103 4.21 20.07 4.67
C SER A 103 4.18 19.55 3.24
N ASP A 104 5.33 19.43 2.57
CA ASP A 104 5.42 18.92 1.21
C ASP A 104 5.01 17.43 1.13
N LEU A 105 5.00 16.72 2.26
CA LEU A 105 4.47 15.36 2.32
C LEU A 105 2.97 15.25 2.08
N LEU A 106 2.23 16.36 2.06
CA LEU A 106 0.82 16.40 1.64
C LEU A 106 0.67 16.48 0.12
N ASP A 107 1.74 16.82 -0.61
CA ASP A 107 1.77 16.76 -2.06
C ASP A 107 1.93 15.31 -2.52
N PRO A 108 0.99 14.77 -3.32
CA PRO A 108 1.03 13.38 -3.79
C PRO A 108 2.30 13.03 -4.54
N GLU A 109 2.81 13.94 -5.38
CA GLU A 109 4.02 13.73 -6.18
C GLU A 109 5.26 13.58 -5.30
N ILE A 110 5.43 14.48 -4.34
CA ILE A 110 6.56 14.44 -3.40
C ILE A 110 6.48 13.22 -2.50
N ASN A 111 5.30 12.93 -1.97
CA ASN A 111 5.09 11.81 -1.06
C ASN A 111 5.38 10.46 -1.74
N VAL A 112 4.79 10.22 -2.92
CA VAL A 112 5.02 8.97 -3.67
C VAL A 112 6.46 8.87 -4.14
N ARG A 113 7.09 9.96 -4.60
CA ARG A 113 8.50 9.99 -4.96
C ARG A 113 9.40 9.53 -3.81
N TYR A 114 9.23 10.13 -2.63
CA TYR A 114 10.04 9.81 -1.46
C TYR A 114 9.77 8.40 -0.93
N GLY A 115 8.51 8.01 -0.86
CA GLY A 115 8.12 6.66 -0.44
C GLY A 115 8.63 5.57 -1.38
N SER A 116 8.58 5.80 -2.69
CA SER A 116 9.12 4.88 -3.70
C SER A 116 10.63 4.76 -3.59
N TRP A 117 11.35 5.87 -3.42
CA TRP A 117 12.79 5.85 -3.16
C TRP A 117 13.12 5.03 -1.90
N TYR A 118 12.36 5.25 -0.82
CA TYR A 118 12.56 4.54 0.43
C TYR A 118 12.28 3.04 0.29
N LEU A 119 11.14 2.67 -0.31
CA LEU A 119 10.79 1.28 -0.57
C LEU A 119 11.87 0.58 -1.41
N ARG A 120 12.36 1.24 -2.49
CA ARG A 120 13.44 0.71 -3.31
C ARG A 120 14.71 0.47 -2.48
N SER A 121 15.10 1.44 -1.65
CA SER A 121 16.28 1.32 -0.80
C SER A 121 16.18 0.15 0.19
N LEU A 122 14.99 -0.14 0.68
CA LEU A 122 14.74 -1.29 1.55
C LEU A 122 14.80 -2.62 0.79
N LEU A 123 14.24 -2.67 -0.42
CA LEU A 123 14.34 -3.84 -1.30
C LEU A 123 15.81 -4.13 -1.65
N ASP A 124 16.59 -3.12 -1.96
CA ASP A 124 18.02 -3.26 -2.24
C ASP A 124 18.81 -3.73 -1.00
N LYS A 125 18.46 -3.19 0.17
CA LYS A 125 19.13 -3.56 1.44
C LYS A 125 18.84 -4.99 1.87
N TYR A 126 17.60 -5.43 1.78
CA TYR A 126 17.19 -6.71 2.35
C TYR A 126 17.19 -7.86 1.34
N GLY A 127 17.07 -7.57 0.04
CA GLY A 127 17.03 -8.58 -1.03
C GLY A 127 15.77 -9.46 -1.04
N GLU A 128 14.88 -9.29 -0.06
CA GLU A 128 13.64 -10.02 0.11
C GLU A 128 12.49 -9.04 0.34
N GLU A 129 11.45 -9.10 -0.49
CA GLU A 129 10.31 -8.19 -0.45
C GLU A 129 9.62 -8.19 0.92
N ARG A 130 9.42 -9.38 1.50
CA ARG A 130 8.79 -9.52 2.81
C ARG A 130 9.55 -8.79 3.91
N LEU A 131 10.88 -8.84 3.90
CA LEU A 131 11.72 -8.12 4.86
C LEU A 131 11.76 -6.61 4.59
N ALA A 132 11.76 -6.22 3.32
CA ALA A 132 11.69 -4.81 2.93
C ALA A 132 10.37 -4.17 3.38
N LEU A 133 9.24 -4.82 3.13
CA LEU A 133 7.92 -4.38 3.60
C LEU A 133 7.82 -4.36 5.13
N ALA A 134 8.38 -5.36 5.81
CA ALA A 134 8.45 -5.35 7.26
C ALA A 134 9.27 -4.18 7.79
N ALA A 135 10.39 -3.84 7.12
CA ALA A 135 11.21 -2.69 7.48
C ALA A 135 10.55 -1.35 7.16
N TYR A 136 9.75 -1.30 6.10
CA TYR A 136 8.93 -0.15 5.77
C TYR A 136 7.95 0.16 6.92
N HIS A 137 7.21 -0.85 7.35
CA HIS A 137 6.16 -0.71 8.37
C HIS A 137 6.70 -0.60 9.81
N ALA A 138 7.62 -1.49 10.19
CA ALA A 138 8.13 -1.58 11.57
C ALA A 138 9.44 -0.82 11.81
N GLY A 139 10.07 -0.30 10.76
CA GLY A 139 11.38 0.35 10.82
C GLY A 139 12.55 -0.62 10.66
N GLN A 140 13.61 -0.14 10.02
CA GLN A 140 14.83 -0.92 9.72
C GLN A 140 15.50 -1.47 10.98
N GLY A 141 15.55 -0.69 12.07
CA GLY A 141 16.21 -1.10 13.32
C GLY A 141 15.62 -2.39 13.91
N ASN A 142 14.29 -2.53 13.85
CA ASN A 142 13.60 -3.72 14.32
C ASN A 142 13.94 -4.92 13.44
N VAL A 143 13.84 -4.80 12.12
CA VAL A 143 14.14 -5.90 11.19
C VAL A 143 15.61 -6.32 11.30
N ASP A 144 16.53 -5.38 11.40
CA ASP A 144 17.95 -5.68 11.60
C ASP A 144 18.20 -6.44 12.94
N ALA A 145 17.48 -6.06 13.99
CA ALA A 145 17.55 -6.77 15.28
C ALA A 145 16.98 -8.19 15.18
N TRP A 146 15.85 -8.38 14.51
CA TRP A 146 15.25 -9.70 14.32
C TRP A 146 16.14 -10.64 13.50
N ARG A 147 16.77 -10.12 12.44
CA ARG A 147 17.72 -10.87 11.62
C ARG A 147 18.95 -11.31 12.43
N ARG A 148 19.54 -10.40 13.22
CA ARG A 148 20.68 -10.77 14.10
C ARG A 148 20.30 -11.82 15.12
N ALA A 149 19.10 -11.75 15.67
CA ALA A 149 18.59 -12.71 16.62
C ALA A 149 18.08 -14.02 15.96
N ARG A 150 18.15 -14.15 14.63
CA ARG A 150 17.60 -15.26 13.85
C ARG A 150 16.13 -15.54 14.18
N ARG A 151 15.36 -14.48 14.45
CA ARG A 151 13.93 -14.55 14.72
C ARG A 151 13.15 -14.18 13.47
N GLY A 152 11.95 -14.76 13.32
CA GLY A 152 10.97 -14.29 12.34
C GLY A 152 10.45 -12.90 12.72
N ILE A 153 9.42 -12.41 12.02
CA ILE A 153 8.76 -11.13 12.30
C ILE A 153 7.86 -11.32 13.54
N PRO A 154 8.22 -10.78 14.72
CA PRO A 154 7.50 -11.08 15.95
C PRO A 154 6.23 -10.24 16.12
N PHE A 155 6.16 -9.03 15.50
CA PHE A 155 5.05 -8.10 15.65
C PHE A 155 3.82 -8.56 14.88
N PRO A 156 2.68 -8.83 15.55
CA PRO A 156 1.44 -9.26 14.89
C PRO A 156 0.93 -8.25 13.87
N GLU A 157 1.01 -6.95 14.20
CA GLU A 157 0.61 -5.84 13.33
C GLU A 157 1.44 -5.78 12.05
N THR A 158 2.74 -6.06 12.12
CA THR A 158 3.60 -6.11 10.93
C THR A 158 3.25 -7.32 10.06
N ARG A 159 2.96 -8.48 10.65
CA ARG A 159 2.50 -9.65 9.88
C ARG A 159 1.16 -9.36 9.18
N ALA A 160 0.21 -8.76 9.90
CA ALA A 160 -1.08 -8.36 9.31
C ALA A 160 -0.92 -7.34 8.17
N TYR A 161 0.02 -6.40 8.30
CA TYR A 161 0.37 -5.47 7.24
C TYR A 161 0.90 -6.20 5.99
N LEU A 162 1.83 -7.13 6.16
CA LEU A 162 2.38 -7.93 5.06
C LEU A 162 1.30 -8.71 4.32
N ASP A 163 0.43 -9.39 5.07
CA ASP A 163 -0.69 -10.15 4.51
C ASP A 163 -1.68 -9.24 3.79
N LYS A 164 -1.86 -8.00 4.27
CA LYS A 164 -2.71 -7.00 3.62
C LYS A 164 -2.12 -6.55 2.28
N VAL A 165 -0.83 -6.19 2.24
CA VAL A 165 -0.15 -5.79 1.00
C VAL A 165 -0.18 -6.92 -0.02
N GLN A 166 0.13 -8.16 0.37
CA GLN A 166 0.11 -9.32 -0.52
C GLN A 166 -1.26 -9.64 -1.11
N ARG A 167 -2.35 -9.35 -0.40
CA ARG A 167 -3.72 -9.54 -0.95
C ARG A 167 -4.12 -8.45 -1.94
N GLN A 168 -3.41 -7.36 -2.01
CA GLN A 168 -3.71 -6.19 -2.84
C GLN A 168 -2.73 -6.03 -4.01
N ASN A 169 -1.64 -6.79 -4.00
CA ASN A 169 -0.66 -6.90 -5.06
C ASN A 169 -1.04 -8.06 -6.00
#